data_7c09659c943e421931eba9a3ad548f4c
#
_entry.id   7c09659c943e421931eba9a3ad548f4c
#
_cell.length_a   1.000
_cell.length_b   1.000
_cell.length_c   1.000
_cell.angle_alpha   90.00
_cell.angle_beta   90.00
_cell.angle_gamma   90.00
#
_symmetry.space_group_name_H-M   'P 1'
#
loop_
_entity.id
_entity.type
_entity.pdbx_description
1 polymer ?
#
loop_
_entity_poly.entity_id
_entity_poly.type
_entity_poly.pdbx_seq_one_letter_code
_entity_poly.pdbx_strand_id
1 'polypeptide(L)'
;VLLEAKTLCLDMIRLNRQRDLLDKRMQNADELLALYEERLRAGDATVIEVNKIKMERMSIQTEVLQNHTDHRTALQSLLALNGNMPLTFEGREYPTVPTTLDFEALCDEVLGQDAELKAAEADTRAAERNLTVNRQKWLPKLEIGYRRNTGEGSKEHGFLVGGSIPLFSNRRQVRMAQAQSIGTRLQADEIRLKAEAALHSGFNELQQLGRAM
;
A
#
# COMPACT_ATOMS: atom_id res chain seq x y z
N VAL A 1 -1.93 3.79 -5.06
CA VAL A 1 -2.51 3.95 -6.42
C VAL A 1 -1.96 2.93 -7.41
N LEU A 2 -0.62 2.91 -7.71
CA LEU A 2 -0.08 1.99 -8.72
C LEU A 2 -0.24 0.51 -8.36
N LEU A 3 0.04 0.14 -7.11
CA LEU A 3 -0.16 -1.23 -6.62
C LEU A 3 -1.63 -1.63 -6.70
N GLU A 4 -2.52 -0.78 -6.24
CA GLU A 4 -3.96 -0.97 -6.27
C GLU A 4 -4.48 -1.15 -7.72
N ALA A 5 -4.01 -0.32 -8.66
CA ALA A 5 -4.34 -0.47 -10.07
C ALA A 5 -3.86 -1.82 -10.62
N LYS A 6 -2.64 -2.26 -10.29
CA LYS A 6 -2.13 -3.58 -10.70
C LYS A 6 -2.98 -4.72 -10.14
N THR A 7 -3.34 -4.65 -8.85
CA THR A 7 -4.20 -5.65 -8.21
C THR A 7 -5.57 -5.73 -8.89
N LEU A 8 -6.19 -4.58 -9.14
CA LEU A 8 -7.47 -4.53 -9.86
C LEU A 8 -7.36 -5.09 -11.29
N CYS A 9 -6.27 -4.84 -12.02
CA CYS A 9 -6.04 -5.44 -13.32
C CYS A 9 -5.95 -6.98 -13.24
N LEU A 10 -5.25 -7.52 -12.24
CA LEU A 10 -5.16 -8.97 -12.04
C LEU A 10 -6.52 -9.58 -11.66
N ASP A 11 -7.30 -8.88 -10.83
CA ASP A 11 -8.67 -9.28 -10.50
C ASP A 11 -9.58 -9.27 -11.73
N MET A 12 -9.45 -8.28 -12.60
CA MET A 12 -10.19 -8.23 -13.86
C MET A 12 -9.86 -9.41 -14.78
N ILE A 13 -8.58 -9.81 -14.87
CA ILE A 13 -8.17 -11.01 -15.61
C ILE A 13 -8.83 -12.26 -15.02
N ARG A 14 -8.80 -12.41 -13.70
CA ARG A 14 -9.44 -13.50 -12.98
C ARG A 14 -10.94 -13.57 -13.27
N LEU A 15 -11.62 -12.44 -13.17
CA LEU A 15 -13.07 -12.34 -13.40
C LEU A 15 -13.44 -12.64 -14.86
N ASN A 16 -12.64 -12.19 -15.83
CA ASN A 16 -12.84 -12.53 -17.25
C ASN A 16 -12.68 -14.03 -17.51
N ARG A 17 -11.66 -14.68 -16.93
CA ARG A 17 -11.49 -16.16 -17.02
C ARG A 17 -12.61 -16.91 -16.34
N GLN A 18 -13.04 -16.46 -15.18
CA GLN A 18 -14.15 -17.05 -14.45
C GLN A 18 -15.45 -16.95 -15.25
N ARG A 19 -15.69 -15.82 -15.91
CA ARG A 19 -16.85 -15.65 -16.80
C ARG A 19 -16.82 -16.67 -17.93
N ASP A 20 -15.70 -16.81 -18.64
CA ASP A 20 -15.58 -17.77 -19.75
C ASP A 20 -15.85 -19.22 -19.27
N LEU A 21 -15.45 -19.56 -18.04
CA LEU A 21 -15.76 -20.88 -17.43
C LEU A 21 -17.24 -21.02 -17.07
N LEU A 22 -17.82 -19.99 -16.47
CA LEU A 22 -19.23 -19.98 -16.08
C LEU A 22 -20.15 -20.05 -17.28
N ASP A 23 -19.81 -19.37 -18.38
CA ASP A 23 -20.58 -19.42 -19.63
C ASP A 23 -20.59 -20.85 -20.19
N LYS A 24 -19.44 -21.55 -20.18
CA LYS A 24 -19.37 -22.98 -20.56
C LYS A 24 -20.19 -23.89 -19.62
N ARG A 25 -20.09 -23.65 -18.31
CA ARG A 25 -20.88 -24.42 -17.32
C ARG A 25 -22.38 -24.21 -17.53
N MET A 26 -22.79 -22.97 -17.81
CA MET A 26 -24.19 -22.65 -18.08
C MET A 26 -24.69 -23.35 -19.34
N GLN A 27 -23.92 -23.30 -20.44
CA GLN A 27 -24.23 -24.01 -21.66
C GLN A 27 -24.41 -25.51 -21.42
N ASN A 28 -23.45 -26.15 -20.73
CA ASN A 28 -23.52 -27.57 -20.41
C ASN A 28 -24.75 -27.90 -19.54
N ALA A 29 -25.09 -27.02 -18.59
CA ALA A 29 -26.28 -27.21 -17.74
C ALA A 29 -27.59 -27.08 -18.55
N ASP A 30 -27.66 -26.16 -19.50
CA ASP A 30 -28.79 -26.00 -20.40
C ASP A 30 -28.97 -27.22 -21.32
N GLU A 31 -27.88 -27.73 -21.92
CA GLU A 31 -27.89 -28.93 -22.75
C GLU A 31 -28.32 -30.18 -21.94
N LEU A 32 -27.78 -30.32 -20.72
CA LEU A 32 -28.13 -31.42 -19.83
C LEU A 32 -29.60 -31.34 -19.38
N LEU A 33 -30.10 -30.16 -19.09
CA LEU A 33 -31.48 -29.95 -18.73
C LEU A 33 -32.41 -30.34 -19.88
N ALA A 34 -32.12 -29.89 -21.10
CA ALA A 34 -32.90 -30.22 -22.28
C ALA A 34 -32.97 -31.76 -22.51
N LEU A 35 -31.81 -32.42 -22.40
CA LEU A 35 -31.74 -33.90 -22.50
C LEU A 35 -32.58 -34.63 -21.46
N TYR A 36 -32.51 -34.20 -20.18
CA TYR A 36 -33.27 -34.83 -19.11
C TYR A 36 -34.76 -34.51 -19.16
N GLU A 37 -35.18 -33.40 -19.67
CA GLU A 37 -36.59 -33.07 -19.93
C GLU A 37 -37.17 -33.94 -21.06
N GLU A 38 -36.37 -34.26 -22.08
CA GLU A 38 -36.77 -35.21 -23.11
C GLU A 38 -36.88 -36.64 -22.57
N ARG A 39 -35.88 -37.09 -21.78
CA ARG A 39 -35.92 -38.40 -21.11
C ARG A 39 -37.09 -38.54 -20.14
N LEU A 40 -37.44 -37.48 -19.42
CA LEU A 40 -38.61 -37.46 -18.56
C LEU A 40 -39.90 -37.67 -19.37
N ARG A 41 -40.02 -37.02 -20.54
CA ARG A 41 -41.19 -37.24 -21.43
C ARG A 41 -41.24 -38.65 -21.99
N ALA A 42 -40.10 -39.28 -22.22
CA ALA A 42 -40.00 -40.68 -22.65
C ALA A 42 -40.22 -41.70 -21.50
N GLY A 43 -40.25 -41.25 -20.25
CA GLY A 43 -40.38 -42.13 -19.07
C GLY A 43 -39.05 -42.71 -18.57
N ASP A 44 -37.90 -42.26 -19.15
CA ASP A 44 -36.55 -42.75 -18.86
C ASP A 44 -35.80 -41.94 -17.81
N ALA A 45 -36.43 -40.90 -17.26
CA ALA A 45 -35.89 -40.09 -16.16
C ALA A 45 -37.00 -39.72 -15.17
N THR A 46 -36.58 -39.35 -13.95
CA THR A 46 -37.49 -38.93 -12.87
C THR A 46 -37.60 -37.42 -12.77
N VAL A 47 -38.71 -36.94 -12.22
CA VAL A 47 -38.88 -35.49 -11.91
C VAL A 47 -37.80 -35.01 -10.93
N ILE A 48 -37.33 -35.87 -10.04
CA ILE A 48 -36.29 -35.55 -9.06
C ILE A 48 -34.97 -35.24 -9.77
N GLU A 49 -34.61 -36.03 -10.78
CA GLU A 49 -33.37 -35.80 -11.55
C GLU A 49 -33.44 -34.50 -12.32
N VAL A 50 -34.55 -34.21 -12.99
CA VAL A 50 -34.75 -32.93 -13.69
C VAL A 50 -34.68 -31.74 -12.73
N ASN A 51 -35.33 -31.84 -11.56
CA ASN A 51 -35.28 -30.77 -10.56
C ASN A 51 -33.86 -30.53 -10.00
N LYS A 52 -33.07 -31.63 -9.83
CA LYS A 52 -31.66 -31.49 -9.41
C LYS A 52 -30.84 -30.72 -10.42
N ILE A 53 -31.01 -30.96 -11.72
CA ILE A 53 -30.34 -30.26 -12.79
C ILE A 53 -30.81 -28.77 -12.82
N LYS A 54 -32.11 -28.53 -12.64
CA LYS A 54 -32.64 -27.15 -12.53
C LYS A 54 -32.03 -26.37 -11.36
N MET A 55 -31.85 -27.02 -10.22
CA MET A 55 -31.22 -26.39 -9.06
C MET A 55 -29.73 -26.06 -9.33
N GLU A 56 -29.00 -27.00 -9.96
CA GLU A 56 -27.61 -26.75 -10.35
C GLU A 56 -27.50 -25.58 -11.35
N ARG A 57 -28.38 -25.55 -12.36
CA ARG A 57 -28.46 -24.45 -13.32
C ARG A 57 -28.71 -23.10 -12.63
N MET A 58 -29.64 -23.06 -11.66
CA MET A 58 -29.92 -21.86 -10.86
C MET A 58 -28.70 -21.42 -10.03
N SER A 59 -27.94 -22.37 -9.48
CA SER A 59 -26.70 -22.08 -8.77
C SER A 59 -25.67 -21.42 -9.69
N ILE A 60 -25.46 -21.98 -10.87
CA ILE A 60 -24.55 -21.41 -11.88
C ILE A 60 -25.01 -19.99 -12.30
N GLN A 61 -26.32 -19.81 -12.50
CA GLN A 61 -26.87 -18.50 -12.83
C GLN A 61 -26.59 -17.46 -11.74
N THR A 62 -26.65 -17.84 -10.48
CA THR A 62 -26.29 -16.97 -9.35
C THR A 62 -24.80 -16.62 -9.37
N GLU A 63 -23.93 -17.58 -9.66
CA GLU A 63 -22.49 -17.35 -9.82
C GLU A 63 -22.19 -16.38 -10.98
N VAL A 64 -22.90 -16.51 -12.11
CA VAL A 64 -22.78 -15.58 -13.27
C VAL A 64 -23.16 -14.17 -12.88
N LEU A 65 -24.28 -13.99 -12.17
CA LEU A 65 -24.73 -12.67 -11.71
C LEU A 65 -23.72 -12.04 -10.73
N GLN A 66 -23.18 -12.84 -9.81
CA GLN A 66 -22.15 -12.37 -8.89
C GLN A 66 -20.89 -11.94 -9.63
N ASN A 67 -20.37 -12.79 -10.53
CA ASN A 67 -19.20 -12.46 -11.36
C ASN A 67 -19.39 -11.17 -12.15
N HIS A 68 -20.58 -10.97 -12.73
CA HIS A 68 -20.92 -9.73 -13.46
C HIS A 68 -20.92 -8.50 -12.54
N THR A 69 -21.42 -8.65 -11.32
CA THR A 69 -21.43 -7.57 -10.32
C THR A 69 -20.01 -7.22 -9.89
N ASP A 70 -19.19 -8.22 -9.57
CA ASP A 70 -17.80 -8.06 -9.16
C ASP A 70 -16.97 -7.40 -10.29
N HIS A 71 -17.19 -7.84 -11.53
CA HIS A 71 -16.55 -7.25 -12.70
C HIS A 71 -16.88 -5.75 -12.84
N ARG A 72 -18.17 -5.39 -12.71
CA ARG A 72 -18.57 -3.97 -12.76
C ARG A 72 -17.97 -3.16 -11.65
N THR A 73 -17.90 -3.71 -10.44
CA THR A 73 -17.31 -3.03 -9.27
C THR A 73 -15.81 -2.82 -9.47
N ALA A 74 -15.09 -3.84 -9.91
CA ALA A 74 -13.66 -3.74 -10.21
C ALA A 74 -13.38 -2.72 -11.33
N LEU A 75 -14.20 -2.72 -12.39
CA LEU A 75 -14.08 -1.74 -13.47
C LEU A 75 -14.35 -0.31 -12.99
N GLN A 76 -15.35 -0.10 -12.14
CA GLN A 76 -15.61 1.23 -11.56
C GLN A 76 -14.46 1.72 -10.68
N SER A 77 -13.87 0.84 -9.88
CA SER A 77 -12.70 1.16 -9.07
C SER A 77 -11.51 1.54 -9.95
N LEU A 78 -11.30 0.81 -11.05
CA LEU A 78 -10.22 1.10 -12.00
C LEU A 78 -10.45 2.44 -12.73
N LEU A 79 -11.70 2.74 -13.11
CA LEU A 79 -12.08 4.03 -13.69
C LEU A 79 -11.83 5.19 -12.71
N ALA A 80 -12.16 5.03 -11.44
CA ALA A 80 -11.91 6.04 -10.42
C ALA A 80 -10.41 6.34 -10.28
N LEU A 81 -9.55 5.32 -10.31
CA LEU A 81 -8.10 5.49 -10.29
C LEU A 81 -7.55 6.15 -11.57
N ASN A 82 -8.26 6.01 -12.70
CA ASN A 82 -7.91 6.62 -13.99
C ASN A 82 -8.56 8.01 -14.19
N GLY A 83 -9.01 8.65 -13.14
CA GLY A 83 -9.65 9.98 -13.23
C GLY A 83 -10.99 9.96 -13.96
N ASN A 84 -11.73 8.85 -13.88
CA ASN A 84 -13.01 8.61 -14.56
C ASN A 84 -12.95 8.68 -16.11
N MET A 85 -11.77 8.56 -16.69
CA MET A 85 -11.65 8.45 -18.15
C MET A 85 -12.13 7.06 -18.61
N PRO A 86 -12.87 6.97 -19.74
CA PRO A 86 -13.37 5.70 -20.24
C PRO A 86 -12.25 4.68 -20.42
N LEU A 87 -12.44 3.49 -19.87
CA LEU A 87 -11.51 2.39 -19.94
C LEU A 87 -12.27 1.10 -20.27
N THR A 88 -11.75 0.33 -21.23
CA THR A 88 -12.18 -1.05 -21.50
C THR A 88 -11.04 -1.98 -21.12
N PHE A 89 -11.35 -3.06 -20.40
CA PHE A 89 -10.37 -4.05 -20.00
C PHE A 89 -10.82 -5.45 -20.44
N GLU A 90 -10.12 -6.02 -21.40
CA GLU A 90 -10.43 -7.36 -21.98
C GLU A 90 -9.32 -8.39 -21.72
N GLY A 91 -8.34 -8.05 -20.88
CA GLY A 91 -7.22 -8.92 -20.57
C GLY A 91 -7.67 -10.27 -20.01
N ARG A 92 -7.09 -11.36 -20.50
CA ARG A 92 -7.33 -12.75 -20.07
C ARG A 92 -6.06 -13.49 -19.70
N GLU A 93 -4.91 -12.91 -19.97
CA GLU A 93 -3.61 -13.52 -19.69
C GLU A 93 -2.93 -12.82 -18.53
N TYR A 94 -2.43 -13.61 -17.59
CA TYR A 94 -1.62 -13.07 -16.52
C TYR A 94 -0.23 -12.73 -17.03
N PRO A 95 0.37 -11.64 -16.54
CA PRO A 95 1.76 -11.33 -16.86
C PRO A 95 2.68 -12.46 -16.40
N THR A 96 3.67 -12.78 -17.20
CA THR A 96 4.72 -13.74 -16.82
C THR A 96 5.51 -13.24 -15.64
N VAL A 97 5.53 -14.02 -14.56
CA VAL A 97 6.34 -13.73 -13.37
C VAL A 97 7.71 -14.41 -13.56
N PRO A 98 8.84 -13.70 -13.35
CA PRO A 98 10.16 -14.33 -13.38
C PRO A 98 10.25 -15.42 -12.30
N THR A 99 10.66 -16.61 -12.70
CA THR A 99 10.61 -17.83 -11.85
C THR A 99 11.73 -17.88 -10.80
N THR A 100 12.75 -17.06 -10.93
CA THR A 100 13.90 -16.99 -10.01
C THR A 100 14.04 -15.59 -9.46
N LEU A 101 13.44 -15.36 -8.29
CA LEU A 101 13.69 -14.16 -7.50
C LEU A 101 14.72 -14.52 -6.43
N ASP A 102 15.86 -13.86 -6.45
CA ASP A 102 16.79 -13.86 -5.33
C ASP A 102 16.19 -13.00 -4.21
N PHE A 103 15.93 -13.64 -3.08
CA PHE A 103 15.27 -12.97 -1.95
C PHE A 103 16.13 -11.84 -1.38
N GLU A 104 17.44 -12.03 -1.26
CA GLU A 104 18.35 -11.01 -0.72
C GLU A 104 18.39 -9.77 -1.60
N ALA A 105 18.54 -9.96 -2.92
CA ALA A 105 18.54 -8.87 -3.88
C ALA A 105 17.17 -8.12 -3.90
N LEU A 106 16.07 -8.86 -3.78
CA LEU A 106 14.72 -8.26 -3.70
C LEU A 106 14.55 -7.45 -2.42
N CYS A 107 14.99 -7.95 -1.28
CA CYS A 107 14.95 -7.24 0.00
C CYS A 107 15.72 -5.92 -0.07
N ASP A 108 16.94 -5.95 -0.56
CA ASP A 108 17.78 -4.76 -0.66
C ASP A 108 17.17 -3.71 -1.59
N GLU A 109 16.60 -4.14 -2.72
CA GLU A 109 15.93 -3.24 -3.65
C GLU A 109 14.68 -2.60 -3.04
N VAL A 110 13.78 -3.42 -2.44
CA VAL A 110 12.52 -2.94 -1.88
C VAL A 110 12.74 -2.05 -0.67
N LEU A 111 13.57 -2.48 0.29
CA LEU A 111 13.91 -1.68 1.47
C LEU A 111 14.63 -0.38 1.09
N GLY A 112 15.51 -0.45 0.09
CA GLY A 112 16.22 0.72 -0.44
C GLY A 112 15.29 1.74 -1.12
N GLN A 113 14.09 1.35 -1.56
CA GLN A 113 13.11 2.23 -2.22
C GLN A 113 11.92 2.57 -1.34
N ASP A 114 11.75 1.92 -0.19
CA ASP A 114 10.62 2.12 0.71
C ASP A 114 10.53 3.57 1.19
N ALA A 115 9.39 4.21 0.92
CA ALA A 115 9.19 5.62 1.23
C ALA A 115 8.98 5.87 2.73
N GLU A 116 8.36 4.93 3.44
CA GLU A 116 8.09 5.01 4.87
C GLU A 116 9.40 4.87 5.66
N LEU A 117 10.24 3.91 5.27
CA LEU A 117 11.56 3.73 5.86
C LEU A 117 12.45 4.97 5.62
N LYS A 118 12.48 5.50 4.40
CA LYS A 118 13.22 6.75 4.09
C LYS A 118 12.74 7.94 4.90
N ALA A 119 11.43 8.07 5.11
CA ALA A 119 10.87 9.13 5.94
C ALA A 119 11.31 8.97 7.40
N ALA A 120 11.19 7.77 7.97
CA ALA A 120 11.62 7.48 9.35
C ALA A 120 13.13 7.72 9.57
N GLU A 121 13.96 7.35 8.61
CA GLU A 121 15.40 7.65 8.64
C GLU A 121 15.67 9.17 8.54
N ALA A 122 14.89 9.90 7.74
CA ALA A 122 15.01 11.36 7.66
C ALA A 122 14.62 12.02 8.98
N ASP A 123 13.58 11.53 9.65
CA ASP A 123 13.16 12.00 10.97
C ASP A 123 14.22 11.70 12.03
N THR A 124 14.85 10.53 11.98
CA THR A 124 15.96 10.18 12.85
C THR A 124 17.13 11.13 12.66
N ARG A 125 17.54 11.39 11.41
CA ARG A 125 18.59 12.36 11.10
C ARG A 125 18.25 13.78 11.58
N ALA A 126 16.97 14.19 11.46
CA ALA A 126 16.50 15.48 11.94
C ALA A 126 16.57 15.57 13.47
N ALA A 127 16.16 14.53 14.19
CA ALA A 127 16.22 14.47 15.64
C ALA A 127 17.67 14.47 16.17
N GLU A 128 18.60 13.78 15.51
CA GLU A 128 20.03 13.78 15.83
C GLU A 128 20.65 15.18 15.64
N ARG A 129 20.32 15.86 14.54
CA ARG A 129 20.74 17.23 14.31
C ARG A 129 20.19 18.17 15.37
N ASN A 130 18.92 18.00 15.72
CA ASN A 130 18.29 18.78 16.79
C ASN A 130 18.98 18.55 18.14
N LEU A 131 19.34 17.31 18.47
CA LEU A 131 20.14 17.00 19.67
C LEU A 131 21.50 17.71 19.63
N THR A 132 22.19 17.70 18.50
CA THR A 132 23.47 18.40 18.32
C THR A 132 23.34 19.89 18.54
N VAL A 133 22.31 20.52 17.93
CA VAL A 133 22.02 21.96 18.11
C VAL A 133 21.72 22.25 19.58
N ASN A 134 20.90 21.42 20.26
CA ASN A 134 20.60 21.63 21.67
C ASN A 134 21.84 21.46 22.58
N ARG A 135 22.75 20.56 22.25
CA ARG A 135 24.05 20.43 22.95
C ARG A 135 24.92 21.67 22.76
N GLN A 136 24.89 22.30 21.59
CA GLN A 136 25.70 23.50 21.28
C GLN A 136 25.12 24.80 21.89
N LYS A 137 23.84 24.81 22.34
CA LYS A 137 23.21 25.96 23.00
C LYS A 137 23.80 26.35 24.34
N TRP A 138 24.78 25.61 24.87
CA TRP A 138 25.54 26.04 26.04
C TRP A 138 26.58 27.14 25.72
N LEU A 139 26.91 27.32 24.43
CA LEU A 139 27.78 28.40 23.99
C LEU A 139 27.15 29.78 24.31
N PRO A 140 27.92 30.73 24.81
CA PRO A 140 27.42 32.06 25.06
C PRO A 140 26.90 32.70 23.77
N LYS A 141 25.71 33.30 23.83
CA LYS A 141 25.22 34.12 22.73
C LYS A 141 25.88 35.46 22.83
N LEU A 142 26.61 35.85 21.79
CA LEU A 142 27.16 37.18 21.62
C LEU A 142 26.19 38.00 20.78
N GLU A 143 25.70 39.10 21.32
CA GLU A 143 24.90 40.08 20.61
C GLU A 143 25.74 41.30 20.33
N ILE A 144 25.96 41.64 19.06
CA ILE A 144 26.64 42.87 18.64
C ILE A 144 25.59 43.68 17.89
N GLY A 145 25.27 44.83 18.42
CA GLY A 145 24.32 45.76 17.83
C GLY A 145 24.89 47.15 17.63
N TYR A 146 24.49 47.82 16.59
CA TYR A 146 24.74 49.24 16.40
C TYR A 146 23.41 49.97 16.55
N ARG A 147 23.34 50.91 17.53
CA ARG A 147 22.16 51.71 17.75
C ARG A 147 22.44 53.13 17.29
N ARG A 148 21.62 53.64 16.41
CA ARG A 148 21.60 55.04 16.00
C ARG A 148 20.27 55.63 16.45
N ASN A 149 20.33 56.60 17.34
CA ASN A 149 19.17 57.37 17.76
C ASN A 149 19.23 58.78 17.14
N THR A 150 18.17 59.11 16.39
CA THR A 150 18.09 60.43 15.73
C THR A 150 16.88 61.16 16.32
N GLY A 151 17.09 61.93 17.36
CA GLY A 151 16.10 62.87 17.94
C GLY A 151 16.40 64.33 17.59
N GLU A 152 15.37 65.18 17.69
CA GLU A 152 15.55 66.61 17.47
C GLU A 152 16.62 67.22 18.44
N GLY A 153 17.82 67.40 17.95
CA GLY A 153 18.90 68.05 18.65
C GLY A 153 20.11 67.24 19.09
N SER A 154 20.07 65.89 19.08
CA SER A 154 21.26 65.08 19.35
C SER A 154 21.34 63.85 18.47
N LYS A 155 22.50 63.59 17.90
CA LYS A 155 22.81 62.31 17.19
C LYS A 155 23.69 61.48 18.10
N GLU A 156 23.08 60.50 18.73
CA GLU A 156 23.80 59.51 19.55
C GLU A 156 24.07 58.25 18.77
N HIS A 157 25.32 57.85 18.75
CA HIS A 157 25.77 56.58 18.15
C HIS A 157 26.36 55.70 19.24
N GLY A 158 25.88 54.43 19.32
CA GLY A 158 26.39 53.51 20.32
C GLY A 158 26.56 52.11 19.74
N PHE A 159 27.62 51.43 20.14
CA PHE A 159 27.78 50.03 19.95
C PHE A 159 27.25 49.29 21.18
N LEU A 160 26.41 48.30 20.96
CA LEU A 160 25.90 47.45 22.00
C LEU A 160 26.62 46.09 21.86
N VAL A 161 27.32 45.66 22.92
CA VAL A 161 27.90 44.36 23.03
C VAL A 161 27.24 43.72 24.22
N GLY A 162 26.45 42.68 23.95
CA GLY A 162 25.77 41.87 24.97
C GLY A 162 26.17 40.40 24.87
N GLY A 163 26.13 39.72 25.99
CA GLY A 163 26.32 38.28 26.02
C GLY A 163 25.41 37.63 27.04
N SER A 164 24.81 36.48 26.69
CA SER A 164 24.01 35.70 27.61
C SER A 164 24.55 34.30 27.71
N ILE A 165 24.84 33.86 28.93
CA ILE A 165 25.31 32.49 29.21
C ILE A 165 24.18 31.68 29.87
N PRO A 166 23.61 30.66 29.22
CA PRO A 166 22.54 29.84 29.80
C PRO A 166 23.14 28.83 30.79
N LEU A 167 23.23 29.16 32.07
CA LEU A 167 23.87 28.29 33.08
C LEU A 167 23.10 27.02 33.42
N PHE A 168 21.75 26.99 33.33
CA PHE A 168 20.92 25.88 33.79
C PHE A 168 19.75 25.48 32.88
N SER A 169 19.38 26.25 31.90
CA SER A 169 18.16 26.04 31.10
C SER A 169 18.30 24.93 30.04
N ASN A 170 19.50 24.53 29.67
CA ASN A 170 19.77 23.66 28.54
C ASN A 170 19.64 22.15 28.86
N ARG A 171 19.81 21.76 30.13
CA ARG A 171 19.87 20.34 30.54
C ARG A 171 18.59 19.57 30.24
N ARG A 172 17.43 20.19 30.46
CA ARG A 172 16.12 19.57 30.15
C ARG A 172 15.90 19.44 28.66
N GLN A 173 16.26 20.46 27.88
CA GLN A 173 16.12 20.44 26.41
C GLN A 173 17.01 19.39 25.77
N VAL A 174 18.25 19.22 26.25
CA VAL A 174 19.16 18.17 25.77
C VAL A 174 18.63 16.78 26.11
N ARG A 175 18.11 16.56 27.33
CA ARG A 175 17.50 15.25 27.68
C ARG A 175 16.27 14.95 26.83
N MET A 176 15.42 15.93 26.59
CA MET A 176 14.24 15.77 25.73
C MET A 176 14.63 15.46 24.30
N ALA A 177 15.59 16.21 23.72
CA ALA A 177 16.10 15.94 22.39
C ALA A 177 16.79 14.58 22.27
N GLN A 178 17.47 14.13 23.33
CA GLN A 178 18.09 12.79 23.38
C GLN A 178 17.01 11.70 23.41
N ALA A 179 15.98 11.84 24.23
CA ALA A 179 14.88 10.89 24.27
C ALA A 179 14.14 10.82 22.91
N GLN A 180 13.93 11.97 22.27
CA GLN A 180 13.33 12.04 20.94
C GLN A 180 14.20 11.37 19.89
N SER A 181 15.52 11.58 19.89
CA SER A 181 16.45 10.92 18.95
C SER A 181 16.46 9.40 19.13
N ILE A 182 16.41 8.90 20.38
CA ILE A 182 16.28 7.46 20.64
C ILE A 182 14.91 6.94 20.15
N GLY A 183 13.85 7.68 20.44
CA GLY A 183 12.49 7.29 20.02
C GLY A 183 12.33 7.16 18.51
N THR A 184 12.81 8.16 17.75
CA THR A 184 12.75 8.13 16.26
C THR A 184 13.61 7.00 15.69
N ARG A 185 14.77 6.71 16.30
CA ARG A 185 15.62 5.59 15.88
C ARG A 185 14.92 4.24 16.09
N LEU A 186 14.35 4.02 17.27
CA LEU A 186 13.58 2.79 17.54
C LEU A 186 12.37 2.64 16.62
N GLN A 187 11.73 3.74 16.29
CA GLN A 187 10.62 3.73 15.32
C GLN A 187 11.09 3.36 13.90
N ALA A 188 12.23 3.87 13.45
CA ALA A 188 12.81 3.49 12.18
C ALA A 188 13.21 1.99 12.14
N ASP A 189 13.81 1.49 13.23
CA ASP A 189 14.15 0.07 13.38
C ASP A 189 12.88 -0.82 13.36
N GLU A 190 11.79 -0.38 14.02
CA GLU A 190 10.52 -1.10 14.02
C GLU A 190 9.90 -1.17 12.62
N ILE A 191 9.88 -0.05 11.87
CA ILE A 191 9.38 0.02 10.49
C ILE A 191 10.19 -0.93 9.61
N ARG A 192 11.51 -0.92 9.74
CA ARG A 192 12.40 -1.81 8.99
C ARG A 192 12.10 -3.28 9.26
N LEU A 193 12.00 -3.67 10.52
CA LEU A 193 11.68 -5.06 10.90
C LEU A 193 10.30 -5.50 10.40
N LYS A 194 9.31 -4.62 10.43
CA LYS A 194 7.98 -4.90 9.88
C LYS A 194 8.03 -5.09 8.36
N ALA A 195 8.76 -4.25 7.65
CA ALA A 195 8.93 -4.36 6.21
C ALA A 195 9.65 -5.66 5.82
N GLU A 196 10.74 -6.02 6.53
CA GLU A 196 11.46 -7.29 6.33
C GLU A 196 10.55 -8.50 6.59
N ALA A 197 9.79 -8.48 7.69
CA ALA A 197 8.85 -9.57 8.01
C ALA A 197 7.74 -9.71 6.95
N ALA A 198 7.20 -8.59 6.45
CA ALA A 198 6.19 -8.60 5.38
C ALA A 198 6.76 -9.15 4.07
N LEU A 199 8.01 -8.80 3.73
CA LEU A 199 8.70 -9.33 2.55
C LEU A 199 8.95 -10.84 2.67
N HIS A 200 9.41 -11.32 3.84
CA HIS A 200 9.57 -12.76 4.10
C HIS A 200 8.25 -13.52 3.97
N SER A 201 7.19 -12.98 4.54
CA SER A 201 5.85 -13.60 4.44
C SER A 201 5.37 -13.68 3.00
N GLY A 202 5.44 -12.56 2.26
CA GLY A 202 5.03 -12.50 0.86
C GLY A 202 5.86 -13.40 -0.05
N PHE A 203 7.17 -13.48 0.19
CA PHE A 203 8.06 -14.37 -0.59
C PHE A 203 7.75 -15.84 -0.35
N ASN A 204 7.51 -16.24 0.91
CA ASN A 204 7.11 -17.61 1.25
C ASN A 204 5.77 -17.98 0.62
N GLU A 205 4.80 -17.07 0.63
CA GLU A 205 3.51 -17.27 -0.02
C GLU A 205 3.67 -17.43 -1.54
N LEU A 206 4.48 -16.59 -2.17
CA LEU A 206 4.79 -16.68 -3.59
C LEU A 206 5.45 -18.00 -3.96
N GLN A 207 6.39 -18.49 -3.13
CA GLN A 207 7.00 -19.82 -3.34
C GLN A 207 5.99 -20.96 -3.20
N GLN A 208 5.08 -20.88 -2.23
CA GLN A 208 4.04 -21.90 -2.06
C GLN A 208 3.07 -21.93 -3.25
N LEU A 209 2.63 -20.76 -3.71
CA LEU A 209 1.77 -20.63 -4.90
C LEU A 209 2.46 -21.15 -6.16
N GLY A 210 3.76 -20.83 -6.34
CA GLY A 210 4.54 -21.33 -7.48
C GLY A 210 4.76 -22.84 -7.50
N ARG A 211 4.69 -23.53 -6.33
CA ARG A 211 4.74 -24.99 -6.26
C ARG A 211 3.38 -25.65 -6.47
N ALA A 212 2.31 -24.91 -6.31
CA ALA A 212 0.93 -25.40 -6.45
C ALA A 212 0.40 -25.30 -7.89
N MET A 213 1.10 -24.57 -8.76
CA MET A 213 0.82 -24.46 -10.20
C MET A 213 1.57 -25.54 -10.98
#